data_e66a0b349456f89f87cf024bdd5009f7
#
_entry.id   e66a0b349456f89f87cf024bdd5009f7
#
_cell.length_a   1.000
_cell.length_b   1.000
_cell.length_c   1.000
_cell.angle_alpha   90.00
_cell.angle_beta   90.00
_cell.angle_gamma   90.00
#
_symmetry.space_group_name_H-M   'P 1'
#
loop_
_entity.id
_entity.type
_entity.pdbx_description
1 polymer ?
#
loop_
_entity_poly.entity_id
_entity_poly.type
_entity_poly.pdbx_seq_one_letter_code
_entity_poly.pdbx_strand_id
1 'polypeptide(L)'
;VTKTINNGVQLDPNKTYHMIVFYMERGEAESNFKVNFTMTPANNDLKVTKALDTGDVVSEISDDLKANETFDYTIKETVNDTSGQSYKLTKSDENISNETLSNSGFTLKDDYMADFDNSFKTGNEMKVNESTKSSKLTYTTNWELVNNRVGSTIDSGSTTNSEFKLVDDKDDSAYAQLQLNYTNSIVTAPLEISKNVVNEDGETDYDTNQQFTFAIALDFDGDGSTYD
;
A
#
# COMPACT_ATOMS: atom_id res chain seq x y z
N VAL A 1 -9.80 26.67 -42.68
CA VAL A 1 -10.82 26.82 -41.64
C VAL A 1 -10.33 26.14 -40.40
N THR A 2 -10.04 26.93 -39.38
CA THR A 2 -9.64 26.38 -38.06
C THR A 2 -10.91 26.21 -37.24
N LYS A 3 -11.19 25.02 -36.79
CA LYS A 3 -12.31 24.76 -35.88
C LYS A 3 -11.76 24.19 -34.58
N THR A 4 -11.96 24.92 -33.50
CA THR A 4 -11.68 24.41 -32.17
C THR A 4 -12.93 23.70 -31.66
N ILE A 5 -12.81 22.43 -31.35
CA ILE A 5 -13.88 21.67 -30.70
C ILE A 5 -13.52 21.66 -29.22
N ASN A 6 -14.14 22.57 -28.48
CA ASN A 6 -14.03 22.62 -27.04
C ASN A 6 -15.42 22.85 -26.46
N ASN A 7 -16.13 21.78 -26.20
CA ASN A 7 -17.45 21.86 -25.57
C ASN A 7 -17.38 21.71 -24.04
N GLY A 8 -16.21 21.83 -23.46
CA GLY A 8 -16.02 21.63 -22.01
C GLY A 8 -16.31 20.19 -21.55
N VAL A 9 -16.40 19.24 -22.48
CA VAL A 9 -16.56 17.85 -22.14
C VAL A 9 -15.21 17.32 -21.68
N GLN A 10 -15.12 17.03 -20.41
CA GLN A 10 -13.99 16.30 -19.87
C GLN A 10 -14.15 14.83 -20.24
N LEU A 11 -13.13 14.26 -20.90
CA LEU A 11 -13.12 12.84 -21.20
C LEU A 11 -12.88 12.06 -19.91
N ASP A 12 -13.64 11.00 -19.73
CA ASP A 12 -13.47 10.08 -18.61
C ASP A 12 -12.24 9.18 -18.89
N PRO A 13 -11.20 9.21 -18.06
CA PRO A 13 -9.99 8.41 -18.28
C PRO A 13 -10.25 6.89 -18.27
N ASN A 14 -11.38 6.46 -17.70
CA ASN A 14 -11.76 5.04 -17.64
C ASN A 14 -12.55 4.57 -18.86
N LYS A 15 -12.72 5.43 -19.88
CA LYS A 15 -13.48 5.09 -21.09
C LYS A 15 -12.60 5.14 -22.33
N THR A 16 -12.83 4.19 -23.22
CA THR A 16 -12.25 4.23 -24.56
C THR A 16 -13.09 5.14 -25.45
N TYR A 17 -12.43 6.06 -26.12
CA TYR A 17 -13.06 6.98 -27.06
C TYR A 17 -12.58 6.72 -28.48
N HIS A 18 -13.50 6.72 -29.43
CA HIS A 18 -13.17 6.66 -30.83
C HIS A 18 -13.28 8.04 -31.45
N MET A 19 -12.21 8.50 -32.06
CA MET A 19 -12.24 9.73 -32.85
C MET A 19 -12.40 9.39 -34.32
N ILE A 20 -13.43 9.94 -34.93
CA ILE A 20 -13.65 9.81 -36.38
C ILE A 20 -13.37 11.16 -37.03
N VAL A 21 -12.44 11.17 -37.97
CA VAL A 21 -12.08 12.35 -38.74
C VAL A 21 -12.53 12.14 -40.18
N PHE A 22 -13.42 12.99 -40.65
CA PHE A 22 -13.85 13.03 -42.05
C PHE A 22 -13.05 14.11 -42.76
N TYR A 23 -12.30 13.74 -43.76
CA TYR A 23 -11.56 14.64 -44.64
C TYR A 23 -12.16 14.53 -46.05
N MET A 24 -12.54 15.69 -46.62
CA MET A 24 -12.96 15.78 -48.02
C MET A 24 -12.09 16.79 -48.74
N GLU A 25 -11.44 16.32 -49.79
CA GLU A 25 -10.65 17.14 -50.69
C GLU A 25 -11.54 17.61 -51.88
N ARG A 26 -11.36 18.84 -52.26
CA ARG A 26 -12.16 19.46 -53.33
C ARG A 26 -11.30 20.29 -54.29
N GLY A 27 -10.06 19.88 -54.59
CA GLY A 27 -9.18 20.62 -55.46
C GLY A 27 -8.08 19.77 -56.11
N GLU A 28 -7.62 20.20 -57.27
CA GLU A 28 -6.66 19.48 -58.13
C GLU A 28 -5.18 19.66 -57.74
N ALA A 29 -4.83 20.51 -56.78
CA ALA A 29 -3.46 20.79 -56.43
C ALA A 29 -3.28 20.91 -54.91
N GLU A 30 -2.31 20.12 -54.40
CA GLU A 30 -1.74 20.19 -53.06
C GLU A 30 -2.74 20.19 -51.88
N SER A 31 -3.19 19.01 -51.54
CA SER A 31 -3.98 18.79 -50.34
C SER A 31 -3.08 18.53 -49.13
N ASN A 32 -3.13 19.38 -48.13
CA ASN A 32 -2.44 19.21 -46.88
C ASN A 32 -3.45 19.03 -45.72
N PHE A 33 -3.49 17.81 -45.20
CA PHE A 33 -4.24 17.51 -43.98
C PHE A 33 -3.29 17.35 -42.81
N LYS A 34 -3.40 18.20 -41.80
CA LYS A 34 -2.62 18.10 -40.57
C LYS A 34 -3.56 18.10 -39.38
N VAL A 35 -3.49 17.05 -38.58
CA VAL A 35 -4.17 16.97 -37.30
C VAL A 35 -3.12 17.09 -36.19
N ASN A 36 -3.25 18.10 -35.35
CA ASN A 36 -2.43 18.25 -34.16
C ASN A 36 -3.32 17.94 -32.96
N PHE A 37 -2.85 16.99 -32.14
CA PHE A 37 -3.44 16.72 -30.85
C PHE A 37 -2.50 17.25 -29.78
N THR A 38 -3.04 18.01 -28.85
CA THR A 38 -2.38 18.25 -27.57
C THR A 38 -3.12 17.41 -26.55
N MET A 39 -2.57 16.26 -26.22
CA MET A 39 -3.01 15.48 -25.09
C MET A 39 -2.05 15.78 -23.94
N THR A 40 -2.57 16.29 -22.84
CA THR A 40 -1.83 16.29 -21.60
C THR A 40 -1.85 14.85 -21.12
N PRO A 41 -0.70 14.22 -20.83
CA PRO A 41 -0.69 12.90 -20.20
C PRO A 41 -1.60 12.94 -18.97
N ALA A 42 -2.51 11.99 -18.88
CA ALA A 42 -3.33 11.87 -17.69
C ALA A 42 -2.41 11.55 -16.51
N ASN A 43 -2.65 12.17 -15.37
CA ASN A 43 -2.06 11.71 -14.14
C ASN A 43 -2.71 10.40 -13.76
N ASN A 44 -2.00 9.57 -13.03
CA ASN A 44 -2.45 8.27 -12.58
C ASN A 44 -2.87 8.30 -11.11
N ASP A 45 -3.76 7.39 -10.78
CA ASP A 45 -4.14 7.13 -9.40
C ASP A 45 -3.20 6.08 -8.81
N LEU A 46 -2.81 6.31 -7.59
CA LEU A 46 -2.07 5.33 -6.79
C LEU A 46 -2.71 5.24 -5.41
N LYS A 47 -3.05 4.04 -5.00
CA LYS A 47 -3.48 3.74 -3.66
C LYS A 47 -2.40 2.96 -2.95
N VAL A 48 -2.14 3.28 -1.69
CA VAL A 48 -1.24 2.52 -0.83
C VAL A 48 -2.03 2.07 0.38
N THR A 49 -2.13 0.75 0.59
CA THR A 49 -2.88 0.15 1.70
C THR A 49 -1.95 -0.51 2.68
N LYS A 50 -2.44 -0.65 3.92
CA LYS A 50 -1.76 -1.36 4.98
C LYS A 50 -2.65 -2.41 5.60
N ALA A 51 -2.11 -3.63 5.76
CA ALA A 51 -2.67 -4.70 6.56
C ALA A 51 -1.65 -5.18 7.59
N LEU A 52 -2.10 -5.50 8.80
CA LEU A 52 -1.32 -6.12 9.84
C LEU A 52 -1.87 -7.53 10.13
N ASP A 53 -1.05 -8.53 9.81
CA ASP A 53 -1.33 -9.92 10.13
C ASP A 53 -0.70 -10.26 11.48
N THR A 54 -1.53 -10.46 12.47
CA THR A 54 -1.12 -10.80 13.84
C THR A 54 -1.04 -12.30 14.09
N GLY A 55 -1.39 -13.14 13.09
CA GLY A 55 -1.32 -14.59 13.20
C GLY A 55 -2.15 -15.13 14.37
N ASP A 56 -1.54 -15.99 15.17
CA ASP A 56 -2.19 -16.65 16.32
C ASP A 56 -2.11 -15.83 17.64
N VAL A 57 -1.80 -14.54 17.55
CA VAL A 57 -1.79 -13.65 18.73
C VAL A 57 -3.21 -13.52 19.27
N VAL A 58 -3.36 -13.56 20.60
CA VAL A 58 -4.68 -13.45 21.25
C VAL A 58 -5.41 -12.16 20.85
N SER A 59 -6.73 -12.22 20.81
CA SER A 59 -7.58 -11.17 20.21
C SER A 59 -7.36 -9.79 20.80
N GLU A 60 -7.25 -9.69 22.13
CA GLU A 60 -7.07 -8.41 22.82
C GLU A 60 -5.79 -7.69 22.39
N ILE A 61 -4.68 -8.44 22.28
CA ILE A 61 -3.40 -7.92 21.82
C ILE A 61 -3.46 -7.60 20.33
N SER A 62 -4.05 -8.50 19.54
CA SER A 62 -4.25 -8.31 18.11
C SER A 62 -5.02 -7.02 17.81
N ASP A 63 -6.13 -6.79 18.51
CA ASP A 63 -6.96 -5.61 18.34
C ASP A 63 -6.23 -4.33 18.75
N ASP A 64 -5.46 -4.36 19.82
CA ASP A 64 -4.64 -3.23 20.26
C ASP A 64 -3.55 -2.89 19.24
N LEU A 65 -2.83 -3.89 18.74
CA LEU A 65 -1.79 -3.70 17.72
C LEU A 65 -2.38 -3.12 16.43
N LYS A 66 -3.51 -3.65 15.95
CA LYS A 66 -4.18 -3.13 14.75
C LYS A 66 -4.67 -1.70 14.92
N ALA A 67 -5.11 -1.34 16.13
CA ALA A 67 -5.58 0.01 16.43
C ALA A 67 -4.45 1.03 16.56
N ASN A 68 -3.30 0.64 17.11
CA ASN A 68 -2.28 1.56 17.59
C ASN A 68 -0.96 1.51 16.82
N GLU A 69 -0.57 0.36 16.26
CA GLU A 69 0.68 0.24 15.53
C GLU A 69 0.66 1.12 14.26
N THR A 70 1.75 1.85 14.04
CA THR A 70 1.89 2.78 12.91
C THR A 70 3.08 2.43 12.04
N PHE A 71 2.92 2.60 10.75
CA PHE A 71 3.94 2.35 9.75
C PHE A 71 4.17 3.62 8.94
N ASP A 72 5.41 4.08 8.93
CA ASP A 72 5.78 5.27 8.15
C ASP A 72 6.19 4.87 6.74
N TYR A 73 5.73 5.64 5.78
CA TYR A 73 6.02 5.44 4.37
C TYR A 73 6.71 6.66 3.78
N THR A 74 7.57 6.42 2.82
CA THR A 74 8.02 7.47 1.91
C THR A 74 7.65 7.08 0.49
N ILE A 75 7.19 8.05 -0.29
CA ILE A 75 6.86 7.87 -1.71
C ILE A 75 7.68 8.85 -2.53
N LYS A 76 8.30 8.38 -3.60
CA LYS A 76 9.15 9.20 -4.48
C LYS A 76 8.88 8.84 -5.93
N GLU A 77 8.85 9.86 -6.78
CA GLU A 77 9.05 9.70 -8.21
C GLU A 77 10.54 9.90 -8.54
N THR A 78 11.07 9.18 -9.52
CA THR A 78 12.49 9.27 -9.90
C THR A 78 12.90 10.67 -10.36
N VAL A 79 11.98 11.41 -10.95
CA VAL A 79 12.27 12.70 -11.60
C VAL A 79 11.61 13.91 -10.93
N ASN A 80 10.71 13.72 -9.97
CA ASN A 80 9.99 14.79 -9.31
C ASN A 80 9.97 14.60 -7.80
N ASP A 81 10.00 15.71 -7.07
CA ASP A 81 9.68 15.71 -5.65
C ASP A 81 8.17 15.51 -5.47
N THR A 82 7.81 14.61 -4.56
CA THR A 82 6.42 14.32 -4.23
C THR A 82 5.90 15.11 -3.03
N SER A 83 6.75 15.90 -2.38
CA SER A 83 6.35 16.78 -1.28
C SER A 83 5.27 17.75 -1.73
N GLY A 84 4.24 17.92 -0.88
CA GLY A 84 3.11 18.78 -1.18
C GLY A 84 2.01 18.12 -2.03
N GLN A 85 2.17 16.87 -2.48
CA GLN A 85 1.07 16.11 -3.08
C GLN A 85 0.00 15.81 -2.04
N SER A 86 -1.26 16.00 -2.44
CA SER A 86 -2.40 15.72 -1.57
C SER A 86 -2.85 14.27 -1.69
N TYR A 87 -3.33 13.71 -0.62
CA TYR A 87 -3.95 12.39 -0.60
C TYR A 87 -5.13 12.35 0.38
N LYS A 88 -6.03 11.41 0.15
CA LYS A 88 -7.11 11.10 1.09
C LYS A 88 -6.67 9.94 1.96
N LEU A 89 -6.74 10.12 3.26
CA LEU A 89 -6.59 9.02 4.21
C LEU A 89 -7.95 8.40 4.45
N THR A 90 -8.10 7.13 4.12
CA THR A 90 -9.36 6.39 4.30
C THR A 90 -9.16 5.17 5.17
N LYS A 91 -10.24 4.70 5.79
CA LYS A 91 -10.33 3.42 6.49
C LYS A 91 -11.64 2.75 6.12
N SER A 92 -11.61 1.50 5.68
CA SER A 92 -12.82 0.76 5.25
C SER A 92 -13.67 1.58 4.27
N ASP A 93 -13.03 2.25 3.29
CA ASP A 93 -13.63 3.15 2.30
C ASP A 93 -14.23 4.47 2.84
N GLU A 94 -14.18 4.71 4.14
CA GLU A 94 -14.59 5.99 4.72
C GLU A 94 -13.42 6.99 4.70
N ASN A 95 -13.69 8.21 4.23
CA ASN A 95 -12.69 9.28 4.27
C ASN A 95 -12.48 9.76 5.72
N ILE A 96 -11.28 9.57 6.24
CA ILE A 96 -10.88 10.02 7.57
C ILE A 96 -10.39 11.47 7.51
N SER A 97 -9.52 11.80 6.55
CA SER A 97 -8.95 13.12 6.39
C SER A 97 -8.40 13.35 4.98
N ASN A 98 -8.19 14.62 4.65
CA ASN A 98 -7.41 15.02 3.48
C ASN A 98 -6.06 15.52 3.98
N GLU A 99 -5.01 14.92 3.51
CA GLU A 99 -3.65 15.13 3.97
C GLU A 99 -2.75 15.63 2.84
N THR A 100 -1.56 16.07 3.21
CA THR A 100 -0.53 16.49 2.26
C THR A 100 0.80 15.84 2.66
N LEU A 101 1.53 15.31 1.70
CA LEU A 101 2.85 14.71 1.93
C LEU A 101 3.81 15.74 2.53
N SER A 102 4.37 15.41 3.67
CA SER A 102 5.46 16.15 4.30
C SER A 102 6.78 15.42 4.05
N ASN A 103 7.72 16.06 3.39
CA ASN A 103 9.00 15.44 3.00
C ASN A 103 8.83 14.06 2.31
N SER A 104 7.85 13.96 1.43
CA SER A 104 7.46 12.72 0.74
C SER A 104 6.99 11.59 1.67
N GLY A 105 6.64 11.89 2.91
CA GLY A 105 6.26 10.90 3.93
C GLY A 105 4.77 10.94 4.31
N PHE A 106 4.25 9.77 4.69
CA PHE A 106 2.92 9.58 5.27
C PHE A 106 2.91 8.36 6.19
N THR A 107 1.88 8.21 7.01
CA THR A 107 1.77 7.13 8.00
C THR A 107 0.45 6.39 7.81
N LEU A 108 0.49 5.06 7.86
CA LEU A 108 -0.69 4.20 7.85
C LEU A 108 -0.74 3.32 9.11
N LYS A 109 -1.95 2.90 9.45
CA LYS A 109 -2.28 1.83 10.41
C LYS A 109 -2.92 0.66 9.67
N ASP A 110 -3.21 -0.40 10.39
CA ASP A 110 -4.00 -1.50 9.85
C ASP A 110 -5.34 -1.02 9.28
N ASP A 111 -5.70 -1.53 8.10
CA ASP A 111 -6.92 -1.21 7.34
C ASP A 111 -7.01 0.26 6.86
N TYR A 112 -5.88 1.00 6.89
CA TYR A 112 -5.83 2.34 6.34
C TYR A 112 -5.29 2.34 4.92
N MET A 113 -5.74 3.33 4.12
CA MET A 113 -5.32 3.56 2.75
C MET A 113 -5.01 5.04 2.52
N ALA A 114 -3.89 5.31 1.89
CA ALA A 114 -3.58 6.60 1.28
C ALA A 114 -3.97 6.58 -0.20
N ASP A 115 -4.92 7.41 -0.58
CA ASP A 115 -5.45 7.52 -1.95
C ASP A 115 -4.95 8.80 -2.63
N PHE A 116 -4.01 8.64 -3.57
CA PHE A 116 -3.39 9.69 -4.37
C PHE A 116 -4.10 9.82 -5.71
N ASP A 117 -5.24 10.46 -5.72
CA ASP A 117 -6.05 10.67 -6.91
C ASP A 117 -5.39 11.67 -7.88
N ASN A 118 -5.17 11.26 -9.14
CA ASN A 118 -4.57 12.07 -10.21
C ASN A 118 -3.24 12.75 -9.86
N SER A 119 -2.44 12.16 -8.98
CA SER A 119 -1.29 12.84 -8.39
C SER A 119 0.01 12.65 -9.16
N PHE A 120 0.17 11.55 -9.90
CA PHE A 120 1.44 11.15 -10.50
C PHE A 120 1.35 11.01 -12.01
N LYS A 121 2.44 11.30 -12.73
CA LYS A 121 2.45 11.23 -14.19
C LYS A 121 2.59 9.80 -14.70
N THR A 122 1.82 9.49 -15.76
CA THR A 122 1.95 8.22 -16.48
C THR A 122 3.40 7.96 -16.90
N GLY A 123 3.87 6.75 -16.69
CA GLY A 123 5.17 6.28 -17.09
C GLY A 123 6.32 6.64 -16.14
N ASN A 124 6.07 7.39 -15.06
CA ASN A 124 7.09 7.65 -14.07
C ASN A 124 7.39 6.40 -13.22
N GLU A 125 8.65 6.26 -12.88
CA GLU A 125 9.07 5.25 -11.92
C GLU A 125 8.79 5.75 -10.51
N MET A 126 8.17 4.90 -9.73
CA MET A 126 7.78 5.14 -8.34
C MET A 126 8.60 4.25 -7.42
N LYS A 127 8.95 4.81 -6.28
CA LYS A 127 9.53 4.07 -5.17
C LYS A 127 8.75 4.36 -3.92
N VAL A 128 8.20 3.31 -3.32
CA VAL A 128 7.54 3.38 -2.01
C VAL A 128 8.35 2.55 -1.03
N ASN A 129 8.69 3.13 0.11
CA ASN A 129 9.42 2.46 1.15
C ASN A 129 8.66 2.56 2.46
N GLU A 130 8.45 1.41 3.09
CA GLU A 130 7.93 1.32 4.44
C GLU A 130 9.05 1.31 5.47
N SER A 131 8.86 1.98 6.59
CA SER A 131 9.67 1.83 7.77
C SER A 131 8.76 1.63 8.98
N THR A 132 9.09 0.68 9.85
CA THR A 132 8.38 0.51 11.12
C THR A 132 8.84 1.57 12.10
N LYS A 133 7.88 2.22 12.74
CA LYS A 133 8.15 3.16 13.82
C LYS A 133 8.38 2.39 15.11
N SER A 134 9.63 2.19 15.48
CA SER A 134 10.11 1.79 16.82
C SER A 134 9.31 0.71 17.55
N SER A 135 8.72 -0.22 16.87
CA SER A 135 8.09 -1.36 17.51
C SER A 135 9.16 -2.25 18.13
N LYS A 136 8.91 -2.77 19.31
CA LYS A 136 9.69 -3.87 19.88
C LYS A 136 9.40 -5.19 19.17
N LEU A 137 8.41 -5.20 18.29
CA LEU A 137 8.03 -6.34 17.47
C LEU A 137 8.88 -6.39 16.20
N THR A 138 9.10 -7.59 15.73
CA THR A 138 9.74 -7.84 14.44
C THR A 138 8.67 -8.25 13.44
N TYR A 139 8.71 -7.66 12.25
CA TYR A 139 7.78 -7.95 11.18
C TYR A 139 8.49 -8.53 9.96
N THR A 140 7.79 -9.41 9.26
CA THR A 140 8.07 -9.69 7.85
C THR A 140 7.11 -8.86 7.01
N THR A 141 7.64 -8.17 6.00
CA THR A 141 6.86 -7.29 5.13
C THR A 141 6.74 -7.92 3.75
N ASN A 142 5.51 -8.02 3.26
CA ASN A 142 5.20 -8.37 1.88
C ASN A 142 4.44 -7.22 1.23
N TRP A 143 4.62 -7.06 -0.08
CA TRP A 143 3.84 -6.12 -0.84
C TRP A 143 3.37 -6.72 -2.17
N GLU A 144 2.26 -6.22 -2.67
CA GLU A 144 1.65 -6.61 -3.92
C GLU A 144 1.14 -5.37 -4.65
N LEU A 145 1.52 -5.22 -5.91
CA LEU A 145 1.03 -4.18 -6.80
C LEU A 145 -0.09 -4.74 -7.68
N VAL A 146 -1.27 -4.17 -7.58
CA VAL A 146 -2.48 -4.61 -8.26
C VAL A 146 -2.97 -3.54 -9.22
N ASN A 147 -3.37 -3.96 -10.41
CA ASN A 147 -4.13 -3.11 -11.33
C ASN A 147 -5.62 -3.18 -10.97
N ASN A 148 -6.16 -2.11 -10.39
CA ASN A 148 -7.55 -2.05 -9.92
C ASN A 148 -8.58 -2.10 -11.05
N ARG A 149 -8.20 -1.81 -12.31
CA ARG A 149 -9.13 -1.88 -13.45
C ARG A 149 -9.50 -3.30 -13.81
N VAL A 150 -8.57 -4.23 -13.63
CA VAL A 150 -8.74 -5.64 -14.06
C VAL A 150 -8.59 -6.63 -12.91
N GLY A 151 -8.20 -6.16 -11.72
CA GLY A 151 -8.04 -6.99 -10.54
C GLY A 151 -6.88 -7.98 -10.64
N SER A 152 -5.83 -7.67 -11.41
CA SER A 152 -4.67 -8.53 -11.58
C SER A 152 -3.46 -7.99 -10.84
N THR A 153 -2.69 -8.90 -10.25
CA THR A 153 -1.37 -8.60 -9.69
C THR A 153 -0.39 -8.33 -10.83
N ILE A 154 0.31 -7.20 -10.73
CA ILE A 154 1.36 -6.79 -11.68
C ILE A 154 2.73 -7.22 -11.17
N ASP A 155 2.98 -6.98 -9.88
CA ASP A 155 4.27 -7.24 -9.25
C ASP A 155 4.09 -7.51 -7.75
N SER A 156 5.08 -8.11 -7.11
CA SER A 156 5.07 -8.40 -5.67
C SER A 156 6.48 -8.58 -5.12
N GLY A 157 6.64 -8.42 -3.81
CA GLY A 157 7.91 -8.62 -3.14
C GLY A 157 7.79 -8.85 -1.65
N SER A 158 8.90 -9.27 -1.04
CA SER A 158 8.99 -9.56 0.40
C SER A 158 10.01 -8.65 1.07
N THR A 159 9.92 -7.36 0.80
CA THR A 159 10.79 -6.32 1.35
C THR A 159 9.98 -5.08 1.70
N THR A 160 10.57 -4.17 2.47
CA THR A 160 9.97 -2.87 2.78
C THR A 160 9.98 -1.89 1.60
N ASN A 161 10.75 -2.18 0.54
CA ASN A 161 10.87 -1.34 -0.64
C ASN A 161 10.11 -1.94 -1.82
N SER A 162 9.28 -1.13 -2.48
CA SER A 162 8.69 -1.44 -3.77
C SER A 162 9.14 -0.40 -4.81
N GLU A 163 9.53 -0.87 -5.98
CA GLU A 163 9.89 -0.03 -7.11
C GLU A 163 9.09 -0.50 -8.33
N PHE A 164 8.36 0.39 -8.96
CA PHE A 164 7.49 0.05 -10.08
C PHE A 164 7.28 1.25 -11.01
N LYS A 165 6.86 0.97 -12.22
CA LYS A 165 6.47 1.99 -13.18
C LYS A 165 4.97 2.22 -13.13
N LEU A 166 4.55 3.48 -13.13
CA LEU A 166 3.14 3.87 -13.04
C LEU A 166 2.47 3.76 -14.41
N VAL A 167 2.18 2.53 -14.81
CA VAL A 167 1.58 2.19 -16.11
C VAL A 167 0.53 1.10 -15.97
N ASP A 168 -0.36 1.01 -16.93
CA ASP A 168 -1.37 -0.05 -17.00
C ASP A 168 -0.80 -1.27 -17.74
N ASP A 169 -0.16 -2.17 -16.98
CA ASP A 169 0.27 -3.51 -17.36
C ASP A 169 1.24 -3.59 -18.58
N LYS A 170 0.83 -3.21 -19.77
CA LYS A 170 1.62 -3.41 -21.00
C LYS A 170 1.76 -2.18 -21.88
N ASP A 171 1.09 -1.12 -21.54
CA ASP A 171 1.11 0.13 -22.30
C ASP A 171 1.69 1.26 -21.46
N ASP A 172 2.94 1.58 -21.70
CA ASP A 172 3.67 2.65 -20.99
C ASP A 172 3.02 4.04 -21.10
N SER A 173 2.03 4.19 -21.95
CA SER A 173 1.28 5.43 -22.15
C SER A 173 -0.13 5.42 -21.54
N ALA A 174 -0.57 4.27 -21.04
CA ALA A 174 -1.92 4.11 -20.54
C ALA A 174 -2.10 4.69 -19.12
N TYR A 175 -3.29 5.22 -18.86
CA TYR A 175 -3.70 5.59 -17.52
C TYR A 175 -3.78 4.37 -16.62
N ALA A 176 -3.15 4.44 -15.46
CA ALA A 176 -3.11 3.35 -14.50
C ALA A 176 -3.91 3.70 -13.23
N GLN A 177 -4.64 2.69 -12.74
CA GLN A 177 -5.26 2.69 -11.41
C GLN A 177 -4.59 1.61 -10.58
N LEU A 178 -3.48 1.97 -9.96
CA LEU A 178 -2.66 1.02 -9.23
C LEU A 178 -2.95 1.07 -7.74
N GLN A 179 -2.91 -0.10 -7.12
CA GLN A 179 -2.98 -0.23 -5.68
C GLN A 179 -1.79 -1.06 -5.20
N LEU A 180 -1.04 -0.49 -4.29
CA LEU A 180 0.10 -1.12 -3.63
C LEU A 180 -0.33 -1.55 -2.24
N ASN A 181 -0.44 -2.85 -2.03
CA ASN A 181 -0.85 -3.45 -0.76
C ASN A 181 0.37 -3.88 0.03
N TYR A 182 0.57 -3.33 1.22
CA TYR A 182 1.57 -3.78 2.17
C TYR A 182 0.92 -4.63 3.26
N THR A 183 1.51 -5.80 3.53
CA THR A 183 1.11 -6.66 4.64
C THR A 183 2.32 -6.93 5.52
N ASN A 184 2.21 -6.59 6.79
CA ASN A 184 3.20 -6.97 7.79
C ASN A 184 2.66 -8.11 8.63
N SER A 185 3.45 -9.18 8.76
CA SER A 185 3.15 -10.31 9.64
C SER A 185 4.11 -10.29 10.82
N ILE A 186 3.58 -10.47 12.02
CA ILE A 186 4.40 -10.53 13.24
C ILE A 186 5.26 -11.80 13.22
N VAL A 187 6.53 -11.63 13.51
CA VAL A 187 7.44 -12.78 13.71
C VAL A 187 7.26 -13.27 15.13
N THR A 188 6.65 -14.44 15.28
CA THR A 188 6.45 -15.10 16.58
C THR A 188 7.54 -16.14 16.83
N ALA A 189 7.85 -16.37 18.11
CA ALA A 189 8.71 -17.46 18.54
C ALA A 189 7.95 -18.35 19.53
N PRO A 190 8.08 -19.69 19.45
CA PRO A 190 7.46 -20.56 20.42
C PRO A 190 8.10 -20.37 21.79
N LEU A 191 7.27 -20.38 22.84
CA LEU A 191 7.73 -20.45 24.21
C LEU A 191 7.45 -21.86 24.76
N GLU A 192 8.51 -22.57 25.12
CA GLU A 192 8.42 -23.86 25.77
C GLU A 192 8.72 -23.71 27.26
N ILE A 193 7.81 -24.15 28.10
CA ILE A 193 7.99 -24.17 29.55
C ILE A 193 8.02 -25.64 29.98
N SER A 194 9.11 -26.06 30.60
CA SER A 194 9.23 -27.39 31.16
C SER A 194 9.34 -27.32 32.69
N LYS A 195 8.78 -28.29 33.37
CA LYS A 195 8.90 -28.49 34.81
C LYS A 195 9.47 -29.87 35.07
N ASN A 196 10.60 -29.90 35.75
CA ASN A 196 11.19 -31.14 36.26
C ASN A 196 10.99 -31.21 37.76
N VAL A 197 10.50 -32.33 38.25
CA VAL A 197 10.31 -32.61 39.68
C VAL A 197 11.33 -33.70 40.05
N VAL A 198 12.13 -33.40 41.07
CA VAL A 198 13.12 -34.35 41.59
C VAL A 198 12.85 -34.58 43.07
N ASN A 199 13.13 -35.82 43.55
CA ASN A 199 13.11 -36.15 44.97
C ASN A 199 14.34 -35.57 45.69
N GLU A 200 14.43 -35.82 47.03
CA GLU A 200 15.57 -35.34 47.85
C GLU A 200 16.91 -35.89 47.43
N ASP A 201 16.93 -37.02 46.74
CA ASP A 201 18.15 -37.65 46.20
C ASP A 201 18.54 -37.12 44.79
N GLY A 202 17.74 -36.22 44.24
CA GLY A 202 17.97 -35.65 42.91
C GLY A 202 17.48 -36.53 41.76
N GLU A 203 16.80 -37.62 42.03
CA GLU A 203 16.18 -38.48 41.03
C GLU A 203 14.84 -37.94 40.59
N THR A 204 14.48 -38.16 39.33
CA THR A 204 13.21 -37.71 38.78
C THR A 204 12.03 -38.36 39.48
N ASP A 205 11.16 -37.57 40.14
CA ASP A 205 9.95 -38.04 40.78
C ASP A 205 8.74 -37.89 39.82
N TYR A 206 8.19 -39.04 39.43
CA TYR A 206 7.09 -39.13 38.48
C TYR A 206 5.73 -39.17 39.18
N ASP A 207 5.39 -38.19 39.99
CA ASP A 207 3.96 -38.02 40.33
C ASP A 207 3.24 -37.36 39.17
N THR A 208 2.74 -38.18 38.25
CA THR A 208 2.03 -37.76 37.03
C THR A 208 0.69 -37.05 37.31
N ASN A 209 0.22 -37.02 38.57
CA ASN A 209 -1.02 -36.39 38.95
C ASN A 209 -0.83 -34.98 39.52
N GLN A 210 0.41 -34.58 39.79
CA GLN A 210 0.68 -33.27 40.34
C GLN A 210 0.60 -32.21 39.25
N GLN A 211 -0.28 -31.25 39.38
CA GLN A 211 -0.42 -30.12 38.48
C GLN A 211 0.32 -28.91 39.05
N PHE A 212 1.00 -28.20 38.13
CA PHE A 212 1.68 -26.96 38.43
C PHE A 212 1.05 -25.85 37.62
N THR A 213 0.70 -24.75 38.27
CA THR A 213 0.19 -23.55 37.57
C THR A 213 1.36 -22.61 37.30
N PHE A 214 1.47 -22.16 36.05
CA PHE A 214 2.39 -21.14 35.63
C PHE A 214 1.60 -19.88 35.31
N ALA A 215 2.07 -18.72 35.77
CA ALA A 215 1.61 -17.42 35.29
C ALA A 215 2.66 -16.89 34.31
N ILE A 216 2.22 -16.47 33.15
CA ILE A 216 3.06 -15.84 32.13
C ILE A 216 2.51 -14.44 31.95
N ALA A 217 3.37 -13.46 32.19
CA ALA A 217 3.06 -12.06 31.95
C ALA A 217 3.90 -11.55 30.79
N LEU A 218 3.29 -10.89 29.84
CA LEU A 218 3.93 -10.34 28.66
C LEU A 218 3.85 -8.81 28.71
N ASP A 219 4.99 -8.18 28.47
CA ASP A 219 5.11 -6.73 28.36
C ASP A 219 5.62 -6.44 26.93
N PHE A 220 4.70 -6.09 26.03
CA PHE A 220 5.00 -5.90 24.62
C PHE A 220 5.68 -4.57 24.31
N ASP A 221 5.38 -3.54 25.05
CA ASP A 221 5.92 -2.19 24.81
C ASP A 221 7.01 -1.78 25.82
N GLY A 222 7.18 -2.59 26.90
CA GLY A 222 8.17 -2.38 27.94
C GLY A 222 7.88 -1.16 28.79
N ASP A 223 6.63 -0.77 28.89
CA ASP A 223 6.16 0.30 29.77
C ASP A 223 5.94 -0.17 31.22
N GLY A 224 6.04 -1.48 31.44
CA GLY A 224 5.85 -2.15 32.73
C GLY A 224 4.41 -2.64 32.94
N SER A 225 3.50 -2.44 31.99
CA SER A 225 2.21 -3.08 31.98
C SER A 225 2.31 -4.48 31.36
N THR A 226 1.58 -5.41 31.94
CA THR A 226 1.57 -6.81 31.48
C THR A 226 0.17 -7.20 31.11
N TYR A 227 0.06 -8.03 30.06
CA TYR A 227 -1.19 -8.68 29.67
C TYR A 227 -1.22 -10.06 30.33
N ASP A 228 -2.20 -10.30 31.21
CA ASP A 228 -2.41 -11.55 31.93
C ASP A 228 -3.24 -12.55 31.13
#